data_d4cae885d9fe3bb5eaaeb64e35293a0b
#
_entry.id   d4cae885d9fe3bb5eaaeb64e35293a0b
#
_cell.length_a   1.000
_cell.length_b   1.000
_cell.length_c   1.000
_cell.angle_alpha   90.00
_cell.angle_beta   90.00
_cell.angle_gamma   90.00
#
_symmetry.space_group_name_H-M   'P 1'
#
loop_
_entity.id
_entity.type
_entity.pdbx_description
1 polymer ?
#
loop_
_entity_poly.entity_id
_entity_poly.type
_entity_poly.pdbx_seq_one_letter_code
_entity_poly.pdbx_strand_id
1 'polypeptide(L)'
;TAYDTSVPDSVRNATDSNGNSLYYPNITFPLDKEFGNKILKMNREHKDYFANSEEFINHVFKGVYLKPDYNTGNILYVDRVDLQMQFKFHYVDSLGVKLTKKITDKDGEAGTDSVYLATATVFASTKEVIQANKFDNSDKELLEAKIKETGWSYLKSPAGIFTEATLPYKDISEKL
;
A
#
# COMPACT_ATOMS: atom_id res chain seq x y z
N THR A 1 11.20 -5.80 3.27
CA THR A 1 11.22 -4.88 2.12
C THR A 1 11.00 -5.73 0.89
N ALA A 2 9.93 -5.51 0.15
CA ALA A 2 9.74 -6.18 -1.14
C ALA A 2 10.88 -5.74 -2.06
N TYR A 3 11.74 -6.66 -2.41
CA TYR A 3 12.88 -6.38 -3.28
C TYR A 3 12.39 -6.39 -4.72
N ASP A 4 12.22 -5.22 -5.30
CA ASP A 4 11.87 -5.06 -6.71
C ASP A 4 13.11 -5.22 -7.58
N THR A 5 13.25 -6.36 -8.22
CA THR A 5 14.37 -6.67 -9.10
C THR A 5 14.33 -5.90 -10.43
N SER A 6 13.19 -5.27 -10.77
CA SER A 6 13.08 -4.43 -11.97
C SER A 6 13.76 -3.07 -11.83
N VAL A 7 14.02 -2.65 -10.60
CA VAL A 7 14.68 -1.38 -10.30
C VAL A 7 16.20 -1.58 -10.16
N PRO A 8 17.03 -0.89 -10.95
CA PRO A 8 18.48 -0.97 -10.84
C PRO A 8 19.00 -0.53 -9.47
N ASP A 9 20.11 -1.13 -9.03
CA ASP A 9 20.72 -0.80 -7.73
C ASP A 9 21.13 0.68 -7.63
N SER A 10 21.52 1.29 -8.74
CA SER A 10 21.86 2.73 -8.79
C SER A 10 20.70 3.63 -8.41
N VAL A 11 19.48 3.23 -8.76
CA VAL A 11 18.24 3.96 -8.39
C VAL A 11 17.83 3.61 -6.97
N ARG A 12 17.92 2.34 -6.60
CA ARG A 12 17.51 1.84 -5.29
C ARG A 12 18.36 2.40 -4.17
N ASN A 13 19.68 2.56 -4.40
CA ASN A 13 20.63 3.05 -3.42
C ASN A 13 20.87 4.56 -3.54
N ALA A 14 20.12 5.27 -4.41
CA ALA A 14 20.26 6.71 -4.56
C ALA A 14 19.85 7.44 -3.27
N THR A 15 20.67 8.41 -2.88
CA THR A 15 20.42 9.26 -1.71
C THR A 15 20.46 10.75 -2.10
N ASP A 16 19.77 11.56 -1.31
CA ASP A 16 19.87 13.01 -1.40
C ASP A 16 21.19 13.53 -0.78
N SER A 17 21.41 14.84 -0.79
CA SER A 17 22.59 15.49 -0.20
C SER A 17 22.72 15.29 1.32
N ASN A 18 21.64 14.89 1.99
CA ASN A 18 21.59 14.64 3.42
C ASN A 18 21.70 13.15 3.78
N GLY A 19 21.86 12.27 2.77
CA GLY A 19 21.96 10.83 2.96
C GLY A 19 20.62 10.11 3.09
N ASN A 20 19.49 10.77 2.87
CA ASN A 20 18.18 10.12 2.90
C ASN A 20 17.95 9.35 1.60
N SER A 21 17.31 8.18 1.69
CA SER A 21 16.96 7.39 0.51
C SER A 21 15.99 8.16 -0.39
N LEU A 22 16.30 8.22 -1.67
CA LEU A 22 15.41 8.74 -2.71
C LEU A 22 14.46 7.69 -3.25
N TYR A 23 14.74 6.41 -3.01
CA TYR A 23 13.91 5.30 -3.44
C TYR A 23 13.05 4.79 -2.29
N TYR A 24 11.74 4.84 -2.50
CA TYR A 24 10.75 4.24 -1.61
C TYR A 24 10.08 3.07 -2.33
N PRO A 25 10.28 1.82 -1.85
CA PRO A 25 9.61 0.66 -2.42
C PRO A 25 8.08 0.88 -2.40
N ASN A 26 7.45 0.68 -3.54
CA ASN A 26 5.99 0.78 -3.62
C ASN A 26 5.42 -0.34 -4.48
N ILE A 27 4.15 -0.66 -4.25
CA ILE A 27 3.37 -1.58 -5.05
C ILE A 27 2.14 -0.82 -5.52
N THR A 28 1.95 -0.75 -6.84
CA THR A 28 0.82 -0.05 -7.44
C THR A 28 -0.16 -1.06 -8.04
N PHE A 29 -1.42 -0.96 -7.64
CA PHE A 29 -2.51 -1.77 -8.18
C PHE A 29 -3.44 -0.87 -9.00
N PRO A 30 -3.59 -1.10 -10.31
CA PRO A 30 -4.60 -0.42 -11.09
C PRO A 30 -6.00 -0.93 -10.69
N LEU A 31 -6.88 0.00 -10.33
CA LEU A 31 -8.28 -0.29 -10.08
C LEU A 31 -9.12 -0.01 -11.34
N ASP A 32 -10.34 -0.57 -11.36
CA ASP A 32 -11.26 -0.36 -12.46
C ASP A 32 -11.61 1.12 -12.61
N LYS A 33 -11.67 1.58 -13.87
CA LYS A 33 -12.08 2.95 -14.22
C LYS A 33 -13.49 3.27 -13.76
N GLU A 34 -14.38 2.29 -13.71
CA GLU A 34 -15.75 2.45 -13.23
C GLU A 34 -15.79 2.88 -11.76
N PHE A 35 -14.85 2.38 -10.95
CA PHE A 35 -14.73 2.80 -9.56
C PHE A 35 -14.38 4.30 -9.46
N GLY A 36 -13.43 4.78 -10.26
CA GLY A 36 -13.11 6.20 -10.34
C GLY A 36 -14.28 7.06 -10.82
N ASN A 37 -14.99 6.59 -11.85
CA ASN A 37 -16.17 7.27 -12.37
C ASN A 37 -17.30 7.35 -11.32
N LYS A 38 -17.48 6.31 -10.51
CA LYS A 38 -18.43 6.30 -9.41
C LYS A 38 -18.09 7.38 -8.38
N ILE A 39 -16.83 7.52 -7.98
CA ILE A 39 -16.39 8.56 -7.05
C ILE A 39 -16.66 9.95 -7.63
N LEU A 40 -16.33 10.18 -8.92
CA LEU A 40 -16.62 11.47 -9.58
C LEU A 40 -18.10 11.78 -9.64
N LYS A 41 -18.93 10.79 -9.93
CA LYS A 41 -20.40 10.94 -9.93
C LYS A 41 -20.91 11.31 -8.54
N MET A 42 -20.47 10.57 -7.51
CA MET A 42 -20.85 10.87 -6.13
C MET A 42 -20.43 12.27 -5.70
N ASN A 43 -19.25 12.74 -6.11
CA ASN A 43 -18.80 14.11 -5.81
C ASN A 43 -19.68 15.18 -6.45
N ARG A 44 -20.26 14.92 -7.61
CA ARG A 44 -21.20 15.84 -8.29
C ARG A 44 -22.58 15.88 -7.64
N GLU A 45 -23.06 14.71 -7.22
CA GLU A 45 -24.41 14.52 -6.69
C GLU A 45 -24.48 14.82 -5.18
N HIS A 46 -23.43 14.53 -4.46
CA HIS A 46 -23.33 14.58 -3.00
C HIS A 46 -22.02 15.22 -2.53
N LYS A 47 -21.94 16.54 -2.66
CA LYS A 47 -20.75 17.26 -2.20
C LYS A 47 -20.49 17.17 -0.70
N ASP A 48 -21.56 16.98 0.07
CA ASP A 48 -21.57 16.78 1.51
C ASP A 48 -20.75 15.55 1.92
N TYR A 49 -20.76 14.46 1.13
CA TYR A 49 -19.96 13.25 1.37
C TYR A 49 -18.45 13.47 1.27
N PHE A 50 -18.04 14.61 0.73
CA PHE A 50 -16.64 15.01 0.57
C PHE A 50 -16.24 16.19 1.47
N ALA A 51 -17.10 16.56 2.42
CA ALA A 51 -16.88 17.71 3.28
C ALA A 51 -15.77 17.48 4.33
N ASN A 52 -15.65 16.24 4.81
CA ASN A 52 -14.65 15.82 5.78
C ASN A 52 -14.37 14.31 5.68
N SER A 53 -13.37 13.83 6.44
CA SER A 53 -12.94 12.44 6.40
C SER A 53 -14.01 11.46 6.90
N GLU A 54 -14.81 11.84 7.88
CA GLU A 54 -15.87 11.00 8.45
C GLU A 54 -16.97 10.72 7.41
N GLU A 55 -17.49 11.78 6.78
CA GLU A 55 -18.48 11.65 5.71
C GLU A 55 -17.93 10.85 4.54
N PHE A 56 -16.66 11.10 4.17
CA PHE A 56 -16.02 10.35 3.10
C PHE A 56 -15.92 8.85 3.39
N ILE A 57 -15.50 8.47 4.60
CA ILE A 57 -15.38 7.07 5.00
C ILE A 57 -16.74 6.39 5.08
N ASN A 58 -17.75 7.09 5.59
CA ASN A 58 -19.07 6.53 5.76
C ASN A 58 -19.82 6.31 4.43
N HIS A 59 -19.62 7.20 3.47
CA HIS A 59 -20.46 7.23 2.26
C HIS A 59 -19.72 6.89 0.97
N VAL A 60 -18.42 7.17 0.86
CA VAL A 60 -17.66 7.04 -0.39
C VAL A 60 -16.71 5.85 -0.36
N PHE A 61 -15.82 5.79 0.64
CA PHE A 61 -14.75 4.80 0.65
C PHE A 61 -14.38 4.37 2.07
N LYS A 62 -14.78 3.18 2.44
CA LYS A 62 -14.64 2.67 3.80
C LYS A 62 -13.24 2.26 4.21
N GLY A 63 -12.31 2.16 3.27
CA GLY A 63 -10.93 1.79 3.53
C GLY A 63 -10.40 0.70 2.62
N VAL A 64 -9.21 0.22 2.90
CA VAL A 64 -8.48 -0.79 2.12
C VAL A 64 -8.25 -2.03 2.97
N TYR A 65 -8.53 -3.18 2.39
CA TYR A 65 -8.16 -4.47 2.95
C TYR A 65 -7.12 -5.13 2.04
N LEU A 66 -5.93 -5.37 2.59
CA LEU A 66 -4.84 -6.04 1.90
C LEU A 66 -4.74 -7.47 2.41
N LYS A 67 -4.88 -8.44 1.53
CA LYS A 67 -4.71 -9.86 1.83
C LYS A 67 -3.67 -10.44 0.86
N PRO A 68 -2.57 -11.03 1.35
CA PRO A 68 -1.68 -11.78 0.48
C PRO A 68 -2.34 -13.11 0.08
N ASP A 69 -2.27 -13.45 -1.21
CA ASP A 69 -2.78 -14.73 -1.72
C ASP A 69 -1.82 -15.88 -1.43
N TYR A 70 -0.53 -15.56 -1.28
CA TYR A 70 0.53 -16.52 -1.01
C TYR A 70 1.16 -16.29 0.34
N ASN A 71 1.23 -17.33 1.14
CA ASN A 71 1.92 -17.31 2.43
C ASN A 71 3.32 -17.93 2.26
N THR A 72 4.28 -17.12 1.81
CA THR A 72 5.68 -17.53 1.60
C THR A 72 6.56 -17.35 2.83
N GLY A 73 5.98 -17.06 4.00
CA GLY A 73 6.71 -16.79 5.23
C GLY A 73 7.31 -15.38 5.32
N ASN A 74 6.97 -14.49 4.40
CA ASN A 74 7.39 -13.10 4.43
C ASN A 74 6.33 -12.22 5.08
N ILE A 75 6.77 -11.23 5.86
CA ILE A 75 5.91 -10.19 6.43
C ILE A 75 6.16 -8.91 5.66
N LEU A 76 5.08 -8.31 5.15
CA LEU A 76 5.11 -6.99 4.53
C LEU A 76 4.73 -5.95 5.59
N TYR A 77 5.63 -5.03 5.85
CA TYR A 77 5.34 -3.82 6.61
C TYR A 77 4.86 -2.75 5.63
N VAL A 78 3.62 -2.32 5.80
CA VAL A 78 3.01 -1.29 4.95
C VAL A 78 2.97 0.02 5.74
N ASP A 79 3.81 0.96 5.36
CA ASP A 79 3.90 2.25 6.03
C ASP A 79 2.77 3.21 5.62
N ARG A 80 2.35 3.10 4.38
CA ARG A 80 1.34 3.99 3.80
C ARG A 80 0.55 3.32 2.69
N VAL A 81 -0.74 3.60 2.64
CA VAL A 81 -1.64 3.22 1.54
C VAL A 81 -2.32 4.47 1.02
N ASP A 82 -2.19 4.71 -0.28
CA ASP A 82 -2.82 5.83 -0.97
C ASP A 82 -3.76 5.31 -2.06
N LEU A 83 -4.94 5.90 -2.14
CA LEU A 83 -5.81 5.79 -3.29
C LEU A 83 -5.66 7.06 -4.14
N GLN A 84 -5.05 6.91 -5.31
CA GLN A 84 -4.86 8.01 -6.25
C GLN A 84 -5.81 7.88 -7.43
N MET A 85 -6.41 8.97 -7.81
CA MET A 85 -7.27 9.06 -8.97
C MET A 85 -6.66 9.99 -10.01
N GLN A 86 -6.43 9.46 -11.22
CA GLN A 86 -6.02 10.23 -12.37
C GLN A 86 -7.25 10.52 -13.24
N PHE A 87 -7.47 11.76 -13.54
CA PHE A 87 -8.65 12.16 -14.32
C PHE A 87 -8.31 13.26 -15.34
N LYS A 88 -9.14 13.30 -16.37
CA LYS A 88 -9.09 14.32 -17.42
C LYS A 88 -10.19 15.35 -17.19
N PHE A 89 -9.88 16.61 -17.41
CA PHE A 89 -10.84 17.68 -17.27
C PHE A 89 -10.54 18.81 -18.25
N HIS A 90 -11.50 19.74 -18.40
CA HIS A 90 -11.33 20.96 -19.16
C HIS A 90 -11.43 22.14 -18.20
N TYR A 91 -10.50 23.07 -18.29
CA TYR A 91 -10.75 24.40 -17.73
C TYR A 91 -11.71 25.13 -18.64
N VAL A 92 -12.60 25.88 -18.03
CA VAL A 92 -13.51 26.80 -18.73
C VAL A 92 -13.32 28.21 -18.18
N ASP A 93 -13.48 29.19 -19.03
CA ASP A 93 -13.49 30.60 -18.62
C ASP A 93 -14.85 30.96 -17.97
N SER A 94 -15.02 32.25 -17.59
CA SER A 94 -16.24 32.74 -16.99
C SER A 94 -17.45 32.67 -17.92
N LEU A 95 -17.26 32.50 -19.22
CA LEU A 95 -18.28 32.34 -20.24
C LEU A 95 -18.56 30.86 -20.58
N GLY A 96 -17.88 29.93 -19.94
CA GLY A 96 -18.03 28.50 -20.20
C GLY A 96 -17.24 27.97 -21.40
N VAL A 97 -16.39 28.79 -22.01
CA VAL A 97 -15.56 28.40 -23.15
C VAL A 97 -14.34 27.60 -22.64
N LYS A 98 -14.05 26.49 -23.29
CA LYS A 98 -12.91 25.64 -22.91
C LYS A 98 -11.59 26.34 -23.22
N LEU A 99 -10.74 26.44 -22.22
CA LEU A 99 -9.38 26.93 -22.38
C LEU A 99 -8.51 25.90 -23.09
N THR A 100 -7.66 26.36 -23.99
CA THR A 100 -6.72 25.50 -24.70
C THR A 100 -5.29 25.75 -24.24
N LYS A 101 -4.47 24.72 -24.28
CA LYS A 101 -3.02 24.79 -24.04
C LYS A 101 -2.27 24.40 -25.30
N LYS A 102 -1.10 24.94 -25.50
CA LYS A 102 -0.18 24.50 -26.54
C LYS A 102 0.41 23.14 -26.16
N ILE A 103 0.44 22.26 -27.10
CA ILE A 103 1.09 20.95 -26.97
C ILE A 103 2.06 20.76 -28.14
N THR A 104 3.04 19.92 -27.95
CA THR A 104 3.89 19.37 -29.00
C THR A 104 3.65 17.87 -29.00
N ASP A 105 3.31 17.32 -30.14
CA ASP A 105 3.10 15.88 -30.26
C ASP A 105 4.42 15.11 -30.29
N LYS A 106 4.33 13.78 -30.44
CA LYS A 106 5.50 12.90 -30.46
C LYS A 106 6.41 13.13 -31.68
N ASP A 107 5.88 13.68 -32.74
CA ASP A 107 6.56 13.95 -33.99
C ASP A 107 7.15 15.38 -34.03
N GLY A 108 6.97 16.15 -32.94
CA GLY A 108 7.47 17.53 -32.79
C GLY A 108 6.54 18.60 -33.37
N GLU A 109 5.35 18.24 -33.83
CA GLU A 109 4.39 19.18 -34.39
C GLU A 109 3.65 19.94 -33.28
N ALA A 110 3.53 21.26 -33.49
CA ALA A 110 2.84 22.11 -32.54
C ALA A 110 1.32 22.05 -32.76
N GLY A 111 0.59 21.78 -31.67
CA GLY A 111 -0.86 21.75 -31.68
C GLY A 111 -1.47 22.45 -30.47
N THR A 112 -2.79 22.37 -30.37
CA THR A 112 -3.53 22.80 -29.18
C THR A 112 -4.41 21.68 -28.64
N ASP A 113 -4.47 21.56 -27.31
CA ASP A 113 -5.37 20.64 -26.63
C ASP A 113 -6.13 21.38 -25.54
N SER A 114 -7.38 20.99 -25.32
CA SER A 114 -8.21 21.52 -24.23
C SER A 114 -8.29 20.57 -23.04
N VAL A 115 -7.68 19.38 -23.14
CA VAL A 115 -7.71 18.37 -22.08
C VAL A 115 -6.52 18.55 -21.14
N TYR A 116 -6.82 18.61 -19.88
CA TYR A 116 -5.85 18.65 -18.80
C TYR A 116 -5.91 17.34 -18.01
N LEU A 117 -4.77 16.94 -17.49
CA LEU A 117 -4.63 15.76 -16.61
C LEU A 117 -4.35 16.26 -15.20
N ALA A 118 -5.01 15.65 -14.24
CA ALA A 118 -4.69 15.83 -12.84
C ALA A 118 -4.66 14.50 -12.12
N THR A 119 -3.89 14.47 -11.04
CA THR A 119 -3.88 13.37 -10.07
C THR A 119 -4.32 13.95 -8.74
N ALA A 120 -5.29 13.29 -8.11
CA ALA A 120 -5.73 13.61 -6.76
C ALA A 120 -5.52 12.37 -5.86
N THR A 121 -4.97 12.58 -4.68
CA THR A 121 -5.01 11.58 -3.61
C THR A 121 -6.38 11.68 -2.95
N VAL A 122 -7.20 10.66 -3.17
CA VAL A 122 -8.58 10.61 -2.69
C VAL A 122 -8.64 10.07 -1.26
N PHE A 123 -7.71 9.16 -0.94
CA PHE A 123 -7.55 8.58 0.39
C PHE A 123 -6.07 8.38 0.66
N ALA A 124 -5.64 8.65 1.89
CA ALA A 124 -4.32 8.33 2.39
C ALA A 124 -4.43 7.75 3.81
N SER A 125 -3.74 6.66 4.08
CA SER A 125 -3.64 6.13 5.44
C SER A 125 -2.71 7.02 6.25
N THR A 126 -3.29 7.86 7.10
CA THR A 126 -2.59 8.69 8.08
C THR A 126 -2.64 8.04 9.46
N LYS A 127 -1.97 8.64 10.44
CA LYS A 127 -2.04 8.17 11.84
C LYS A 127 -3.44 8.23 12.45
N GLU A 128 -4.34 8.98 11.85
CA GLU A 128 -5.74 9.15 12.29
C GLU A 128 -6.65 8.04 11.76
N VAL A 129 -6.20 7.29 10.74
CA VAL A 129 -6.96 6.17 10.17
C VAL A 129 -6.76 4.95 11.05
N ILE A 130 -7.86 4.27 11.39
CA ILE A 130 -7.81 3.00 12.12
C ILE A 130 -7.07 1.97 11.27
N GLN A 131 -5.99 1.44 11.82
CA GLN A 131 -5.18 0.40 11.19
C GLN A 131 -5.25 -0.86 12.06
N ALA A 132 -5.58 -1.99 11.43
CA ALA A 132 -5.67 -3.26 12.12
C ALA A 132 -5.00 -4.37 11.30
N ASN A 133 -4.27 -5.23 11.97
CA ASN A 133 -3.67 -6.41 11.38
C ASN A 133 -4.42 -7.66 11.86
N LYS A 134 -4.75 -8.53 10.92
CA LYS A 134 -5.28 -9.86 11.24
C LYS A 134 -4.26 -10.92 10.83
N PHE A 135 -3.78 -11.67 11.81
CA PHE A 135 -2.92 -12.82 11.57
C PHE A 135 -3.76 -14.09 11.60
N ASP A 136 -3.57 -14.94 10.60
CA ASP A 136 -4.19 -16.26 10.56
C ASP A 136 -3.24 -17.27 11.18
N ASN A 137 -3.66 -17.86 12.29
CA ASN A 137 -2.94 -18.90 13.03
C ASN A 137 -3.68 -20.25 12.99
N SER A 138 -4.52 -20.46 11.97
CA SER A 138 -5.29 -21.71 11.82
C SER A 138 -4.43 -22.96 11.58
N ASP A 139 -3.16 -22.77 11.22
CA ASP A 139 -2.18 -23.84 11.00
C ASP A 139 -1.47 -24.36 12.27
N LYS A 140 -1.90 -23.92 13.46
CA LYS A 140 -1.27 -24.29 14.73
C LYS A 140 -1.20 -25.80 14.93
N GLU A 141 -2.31 -26.50 14.71
CA GLU A 141 -2.37 -27.95 14.87
C GLU A 141 -1.45 -28.70 13.88
N LEU A 142 -1.37 -28.22 12.65
CA LEU A 142 -0.47 -28.74 11.63
C LEU A 142 1.00 -28.59 12.03
N LEU A 143 1.36 -27.43 12.58
CA LEU A 143 2.71 -27.14 13.06
C LEU A 143 3.07 -27.98 14.28
N GLU A 144 2.15 -28.16 15.23
CA GLU A 144 2.33 -29.01 16.40
C GLU A 144 2.53 -30.51 16.01
N ALA A 145 1.78 -30.97 15.01
CA ALA A 145 1.97 -32.32 14.47
C ALA A 145 3.36 -32.46 13.83
N LYS A 146 3.80 -31.49 13.09
CA LYS A 146 5.12 -31.47 12.45
C LYS A 146 6.27 -31.44 13.46
N ILE A 147 6.12 -30.72 14.57
CA ILE A 147 7.10 -30.71 15.68
C ILE A 147 7.26 -32.12 16.27
N LYS A 148 6.14 -32.79 16.48
CA LYS A 148 6.14 -34.17 17.02
C LYS A 148 6.78 -35.17 16.05
N GLU A 149 6.54 -35.03 14.76
CA GLU A 149 7.06 -35.87 13.70
C GLU A 149 8.57 -35.71 13.51
N THR A 150 9.06 -34.47 13.46
CA THR A 150 10.44 -34.17 13.08
C THR A 150 11.39 -34.02 14.28
N GLY A 151 10.86 -33.76 15.47
CA GLY A 151 11.65 -33.40 16.65
C GLY A 151 12.38 -32.04 16.54
N TRP A 152 12.03 -31.25 15.54
CA TRP A 152 12.64 -29.93 15.32
C TRP A 152 11.87 -28.86 16.09
N SER A 153 12.59 -27.84 16.50
CA SER A 153 12.00 -26.63 17.10
C SER A 153 11.62 -25.62 16.03
N TYR A 154 10.42 -25.06 16.16
CA TYR A 154 9.90 -24.07 15.21
C TYR A 154 9.54 -22.79 15.94
N LEU A 155 9.80 -21.65 15.28
CA LEU A 155 9.38 -20.34 15.72
C LEU A 155 8.39 -19.76 14.71
N LYS A 156 7.26 -19.26 15.17
CA LYS A 156 6.28 -18.54 14.35
C LYS A 156 6.00 -17.18 14.96
N SER A 157 6.36 -16.13 14.23
CA SER A 157 6.09 -14.72 14.60
C SER A 157 5.04 -14.14 13.65
N PRO A 158 4.19 -13.22 14.09
CA PRO A 158 4.20 -12.50 15.37
C PRO A 158 3.43 -13.17 16.50
N ALA A 159 2.59 -14.13 16.22
CA ALA A 159 1.91 -14.90 17.26
C ALA A 159 1.87 -16.38 16.86
N GLY A 160 2.28 -17.28 17.70
CA GLY A 160 2.29 -18.67 17.32
C GLY A 160 3.08 -19.56 18.24
N ILE A 161 4.08 -20.24 17.72
CA ILE A 161 4.85 -21.25 18.42
C ILE A 161 6.17 -20.65 18.90
N PHE A 162 6.49 -20.92 20.15
CA PHE A 162 7.74 -20.55 20.80
C PHE A 162 8.52 -21.82 21.14
N THR A 163 9.83 -21.72 21.07
CA THR A 163 10.73 -22.76 21.55
C THR A 163 11.17 -22.40 22.96
N GLU A 164 10.88 -23.27 23.92
CA GLU A 164 11.40 -23.19 25.28
C GLU A 164 12.67 -24.05 25.39
N ALA A 165 13.76 -23.45 25.83
CA ALA A 165 15.01 -24.12 26.07
C ALA A 165 15.26 -24.25 27.59
N THR A 166 15.28 -25.46 28.10
CA THR A 166 15.63 -25.72 29.50
C THR A 166 17.09 -26.10 29.58
N LEU A 167 17.88 -25.33 30.27
CA LEU A 167 19.29 -25.62 30.51
C LEU A 167 19.44 -26.42 31.81
N PRO A 168 20.08 -27.60 31.79
CA PRO A 168 20.33 -28.39 33.00
C PRO A 168 21.48 -27.77 33.81
N TYR A 169 21.21 -26.60 34.38
CA TYR A 169 22.19 -25.79 35.12
C TYR A 169 22.89 -26.59 36.23
N LYS A 170 22.16 -27.44 36.98
CA LYS A 170 22.72 -28.24 38.06
C LYS A 170 23.76 -29.24 37.54
N ASP A 171 23.43 -29.90 36.45
CA ASP A 171 24.32 -30.92 35.86
C ASP A 171 25.58 -30.29 35.23
N ILE A 172 25.46 -29.03 34.79
CA ILE A 172 26.58 -28.25 34.26
C ILE A 172 27.49 -27.78 35.38
N SER A 173 26.91 -27.30 36.49
CA SER A 173 27.71 -26.79 37.62
C SER A 173 28.44 -27.90 38.41
N GLU A 174 27.95 -29.14 38.37
CA GLU A 174 28.60 -30.29 38.99
C GLU A 174 29.76 -30.89 38.17
N LYS A 175 29.87 -30.52 36.89
CA LYS A 175 30.89 -30.97 35.96
C LYS A 175 32.01 -29.97 35.70
N LEU A 176 31.88 -28.77 36.23
CA LEU A 176 32.91 -27.71 36.18
C LEU A 176 33.68 -27.63 37.49
#